data_f3271e9e329b597c478f31d875f511f0
#
_entry.id   f3271e9e329b597c478f31d875f511f0
#
_cell.length_a   1.000
_cell.length_b   1.000
_cell.length_c   1.000
_cell.angle_alpha   90.00
_cell.angle_beta   90.00
_cell.angle_gamma   90.00
#
_symmetry.space_group_name_H-M   'P 1'
#
loop_
_entity.id
_entity.type
_entity.pdbx_description
1 polymer ?
#
loop_
_entity_poly.entity_id
_entity_poly.type
_entity_poly.pdbx_seq_one_letter_code
_entity_poly.pdbx_strand_id
1 'polypeptide(L)'
;MPQDNKRNNTGRPAAGKIVYNTIAKSTRQLALEAMVSIMENGEYCDKVLHSILEKYPLEQRDRAFLMRLVEGTVERCIELDYVIDRYSKLPVAKQKPMVREILRLAVYQIMYMDQVPDSAACNEAVKLACTNHLIPLKGFVNGVLRNVVRFYEDTPYPKAKDEVRHLSVWYSMPEWIVNRFIDQYGFEKTEAI
;
A
#
# COMPACT_ATOMS: atom_id res chain seq x y z
N MET A 1 -65.53 33.91 -28.28
CA MET A 1 -64.62 34.10 -27.14
C MET A 1 -64.16 32.75 -26.70
N PRO A 2 -62.87 32.36 -26.96
CA PRO A 2 -62.28 31.11 -26.40
C PRO A 2 -61.50 31.45 -25.12
N GLN A 3 -61.68 30.60 -24.08
CA GLN A 3 -61.01 30.71 -22.80
C GLN A 3 -59.64 30.02 -22.87
N ASP A 4 -58.62 30.76 -22.51
CA ASP A 4 -57.24 30.31 -22.32
C ASP A 4 -57.11 29.39 -21.10
N ASN A 5 -56.69 28.14 -21.33
CA ASN A 5 -56.39 27.16 -20.31
C ASN A 5 -54.86 27.14 -20.07
N LYS A 6 -54.40 27.96 -19.11
CA LYS A 6 -52.97 27.95 -18.65
C LYS A 6 -52.73 26.70 -17.80
N ARG A 7 -52.06 25.70 -18.36
CA ARG A 7 -51.50 24.59 -17.60
C ARG A 7 -50.25 25.05 -16.84
N ASN A 8 -50.37 25.09 -15.51
CA ASN A 8 -49.24 25.27 -14.60
C ASN A 8 -48.30 24.05 -14.68
N ASN A 9 -47.13 24.27 -15.23
CA ASN A 9 -46.04 23.29 -15.23
C ASN A 9 -45.21 23.52 -13.95
N THR A 10 -45.49 22.77 -12.89
CA THR A 10 -44.68 22.75 -11.68
C THR A 10 -43.45 21.90 -11.93
N GLY A 11 -42.37 22.55 -12.39
CA GLY A 11 -41.06 21.94 -12.51
C GLY A 11 -40.55 21.45 -11.15
N ARG A 12 -40.31 20.15 -11.05
CA ARG A 12 -39.58 19.57 -9.93
C ARG A 12 -38.18 20.20 -9.88
N PRO A 13 -37.66 20.62 -8.71
CA PRO A 13 -36.28 21.09 -8.61
C PRO A 13 -35.36 19.90 -8.88
N ALA A 14 -34.44 20.09 -9.83
CA ALA A 14 -33.37 19.17 -10.09
C ALA A 14 -32.57 18.96 -8.79
N ALA A 15 -32.37 17.68 -8.39
CA ALA A 15 -31.55 17.33 -7.26
C ALA A 15 -30.14 17.91 -7.46
N GLY A 16 -29.82 18.92 -6.66
CA GLY A 16 -28.50 19.55 -6.67
C GLY A 16 -27.46 18.49 -6.39
N LYS A 17 -26.55 18.25 -7.34
CA LYS A 17 -25.31 17.52 -7.09
C LYS A 17 -24.57 18.27 -5.98
N ILE A 18 -24.53 17.69 -4.79
CA ILE A 18 -23.65 18.13 -3.72
C ILE A 18 -22.24 17.88 -4.24
N VAL A 19 -21.63 18.94 -4.77
CA VAL A 19 -20.20 18.91 -5.12
C VAL A 19 -19.44 19.00 -3.80
N TYR A 20 -19.10 17.83 -3.25
CA TYR A 20 -18.11 17.79 -2.19
C TYR A 20 -16.81 18.30 -2.79
N ASN A 21 -16.38 19.47 -2.35
CA ASN A 21 -15.07 20.04 -2.68
C ASN A 21 -14.02 19.25 -1.86
N THR A 22 -13.95 17.96 -2.12
CA THR A 22 -12.94 17.05 -1.53
C THR A 22 -11.68 17.33 -2.32
N ILE A 23 -10.66 17.91 -1.69
CA ILE A 23 -9.32 18.02 -2.27
C ILE A 23 -8.99 16.62 -2.81
N ALA A 24 -8.83 16.52 -4.13
CA ALA A 24 -8.61 15.24 -4.79
C ALA A 24 -7.30 14.64 -4.28
N LYS A 25 -7.41 13.65 -3.38
CA LYS A 25 -6.25 12.91 -2.88
C LYS A 25 -5.72 12.04 -4.01
N SER A 26 -4.40 11.97 -4.15
CA SER A 26 -3.80 11.03 -5.09
C SER A 26 -4.08 9.58 -4.65
N THR A 27 -4.13 8.65 -5.60
CA THR A 27 -4.34 7.22 -5.32
C THR A 27 -3.31 6.68 -4.33
N ARG A 28 -2.04 7.16 -4.39
CA ARG A 28 -0.98 6.79 -3.44
C ARG A 28 -1.19 7.38 -2.04
N GLN A 29 -1.80 8.55 -1.92
CA GLN A 29 -2.19 9.09 -0.61
C GLN A 29 -3.31 8.25 0.03
N LEU A 30 -4.28 7.81 -0.77
CA LEU A 30 -5.33 6.89 -0.31
C LEU A 30 -4.74 5.54 0.10
N ALA A 31 -3.76 5.02 -0.65
CA ALA A 31 -3.05 3.80 -0.29
C ALA A 31 -2.29 3.95 1.04
N LEU A 32 -1.63 5.08 1.27
CA LEU A 32 -0.94 5.34 2.54
C LEU A 32 -1.92 5.37 3.72
N GLU A 33 -3.07 6.04 3.57
CA GLU A 33 -4.11 6.07 4.59
C GLU A 33 -4.66 4.67 4.88
N ALA A 34 -4.87 3.87 3.83
CA ALA A 34 -5.26 2.47 3.97
C ALA A 34 -4.21 1.66 4.76
N MET A 35 -2.95 1.76 4.38
CA MET A 35 -1.87 1.03 5.06
C MET A 35 -1.76 1.40 6.53
N VAL A 36 -1.88 2.69 6.89
CA VAL A 36 -1.88 3.12 8.28
C VAL A 36 -3.08 2.53 9.05
N SER A 37 -4.28 2.55 8.47
CA SER A 37 -5.47 1.93 9.09
C SER A 37 -5.29 0.42 9.30
N ILE A 38 -4.76 -0.28 8.32
CA ILE A 38 -4.60 -1.74 8.38
C ILE A 38 -3.47 -2.13 9.35
N MET A 39 -2.29 -1.55 9.16
CA MET A 39 -1.07 -2.01 9.83
C MET A 39 -0.88 -1.43 11.24
N GLU A 40 -1.37 -0.22 11.49
CA GLU A 40 -1.19 0.46 12.78
C GLU A 40 -2.44 0.38 13.66
N ASN A 41 -3.64 0.40 13.06
CA ASN A 41 -4.89 0.35 13.80
C ASN A 41 -5.52 -1.05 13.83
N GLY A 42 -4.99 -2.01 13.06
CA GLY A 42 -5.47 -3.39 13.03
C GLY A 42 -6.81 -3.57 12.29
N GLU A 43 -7.16 -2.67 11.39
CA GLU A 43 -8.39 -2.77 10.61
C GLU A 43 -8.26 -3.83 9.50
N TYR A 44 -9.38 -4.43 9.11
CA TYR A 44 -9.41 -5.41 8.02
C TYR A 44 -9.23 -4.74 6.66
N CYS A 45 -8.32 -5.28 5.83
CA CYS A 45 -7.94 -4.72 4.55
C CYS A 45 -9.13 -4.50 3.62
N ASP A 46 -10.01 -5.47 3.48
CA ASP A 46 -11.21 -5.42 2.64
C ASP A 46 -12.18 -4.31 3.08
N LYS A 47 -12.39 -4.15 4.39
CA LYS A 47 -13.27 -3.09 4.94
C LYS A 47 -12.70 -1.69 4.69
N VAL A 48 -11.39 -1.52 4.89
CA VAL A 48 -10.71 -0.24 4.65
C VAL A 48 -10.79 0.13 3.18
N LEU A 49 -10.45 -0.79 2.29
CA LEU A 49 -10.52 -0.55 0.85
C LEU A 49 -11.94 -0.24 0.37
N HIS A 50 -12.94 -0.99 0.85
CA HIS A 50 -14.34 -0.73 0.52
C HIS A 50 -14.76 0.67 0.94
N SER A 51 -14.47 1.07 2.18
CA SER A 51 -14.79 2.41 2.69
C SER A 51 -14.12 3.53 1.88
N ILE A 52 -12.87 3.35 1.47
CA ILE A 52 -12.16 4.33 0.63
C ILE A 52 -12.82 4.42 -0.75
N LEU A 53 -13.14 3.28 -1.38
CA LEU A 53 -13.74 3.24 -2.70
C LEU A 53 -15.18 3.78 -2.75
N GLU A 54 -15.92 3.69 -1.66
CA GLU A 54 -17.22 4.34 -1.53
C GLU A 54 -17.09 5.87 -1.38
N LYS A 55 -16.10 6.31 -0.61
CA LYS A 55 -15.90 7.72 -0.31
C LYS A 55 -15.27 8.50 -1.46
N TYR A 56 -14.37 7.89 -2.22
CA TYR A 56 -13.62 8.52 -3.29
C TYR A 56 -13.95 7.87 -4.64
N PRO A 57 -14.67 8.56 -5.53
CA PRO A 57 -14.97 8.03 -6.87
C PRO A 57 -13.69 8.01 -7.71
N LEU A 58 -13.05 6.84 -7.77
CA LEU A 58 -11.86 6.61 -8.59
C LEU A 58 -12.25 6.01 -9.94
N GLU A 59 -11.51 6.40 -10.99
CA GLU A 59 -11.59 5.71 -12.26
C GLU A 59 -11.14 4.25 -12.15
N GLN A 60 -11.57 3.40 -13.06
CA GLN A 60 -11.30 1.96 -13.01
C GLN A 60 -9.80 1.63 -12.88
N ARG A 61 -8.95 2.37 -13.60
CA ARG A 61 -7.50 2.20 -13.55
C ARG A 61 -6.92 2.53 -12.17
N ASP A 62 -7.34 3.65 -11.59
CA ASP A 62 -6.87 4.09 -10.27
C ASP A 62 -7.40 3.19 -9.15
N ARG A 63 -8.63 2.70 -9.29
CA ARG A 63 -9.20 1.69 -8.39
C ARG A 63 -8.36 0.40 -8.40
N ALA A 64 -8.06 -0.14 -9.58
CA ALA A 64 -7.25 -1.35 -9.72
C ALA A 64 -5.83 -1.14 -9.17
N PHE A 65 -5.23 0.03 -9.42
CA PHE A 65 -3.93 0.40 -8.88
C PHE A 65 -3.94 0.46 -7.35
N LEU A 66 -4.96 1.12 -6.75
CA LEU A 66 -5.11 1.21 -5.30
C LEU A 66 -5.19 -0.17 -4.64
N MET A 67 -6.08 -1.03 -5.15
CA MET A 67 -6.28 -2.37 -4.62
C MET A 67 -4.98 -3.19 -4.71
N ARG A 68 -4.39 -3.29 -5.90
CA ARG A 68 -3.13 -4.02 -6.08
C ARG A 68 -2.01 -3.53 -5.18
N LEU A 69 -1.88 -2.19 -5.03
CA LEU A 69 -0.84 -1.60 -4.23
C LEU A 69 -1.02 -1.90 -2.74
N VAL A 70 -2.24 -1.77 -2.20
CA VAL A 70 -2.50 -2.01 -0.78
C VAL A 70 -2.47 -3.50 -0.45
N GLU A 71 -3.25 -4.32 -1.17
CA GLU A 71 -3.34 -5.77 -0.94
C GLU A 71 -1.97 -6.44 -1.07
N GLY A 72 -1.24 -6.13 -2.15
CA GLY A 72 0.07 -6.70 -2.36
C GLY A 72 1.12 -6.22 -1.35
N THR A 73 1.05 -4.98 -0.88
CA THR A 73 1.94 -4.49 0.18
C THR A 73 1.67 -5.21 1.51
N VAL A 74 0.40 -5.45 1.85
CA VAL A 74 0.02 -6.22 3.05
C VAL A 74 0.49 -7.67 2.92
N GLU A 75 0.24 -8.31 1.78
CA GLU A 75 0.63 -9.68 1.51
C GLU A 75 2.15 -9.90 1.64
N ARG A 76 2.94 -8.97 1.09
CA ARG A 76 4.41 -9.05 1.07
C ARG A 76 5.11 -8.34 2.22
N CYS A 77 4.38 -7.95 3.26
CA CYS A 77 4.87 -7.07 4.33
C CYS A 77 6.17 -7.56 4.98
N ILE A 78 6.31 -8.87 5.27
CA ILE A 78 7.49 -9.43 5.93
C ILE A 78 8.72 -9.37 5.02
N GLU A 79 8.54 -9.71 3.74
CA GLU A 79 9.58 -9.61 2.74
C GLU A 79 10.01 -8.16 2.50
N LEU A 80 9.05 -7.24 2.38
CA LEU A 80 9.33 -5.81 2.21
C LEU A 80 10.12 -5.26 3.40
N ASP A 81 9.74 -5.62 4.62
CA ASP A 81 10.45 -5.21 5.83
C ASP A 81 11.89 -5.75 5.86
N TYR A 82 12.09 -6.99 5.44
CA TYR A 82 13.42 -7.58 5.31
C TYR A 82 14.29 -6.79 4.32
N VAL A 83 13.76 -6.44 3.15
CA VAL A 83 14.48 -5.63 2.15
C VAL A 83 14.75 -4.22 2.69
N ILE A 84 13.78 -3.57 3.29
CA ILE A 84 13.95 -2.23 3.88
C ILE A 84 15.03 -2.25 4.96
N ASP A 85 15.01 -3.22 5.87
CA ASP A 85 16.00 -3.36 6.94
C ASP A 85 17.42 -3.55 6.41
N ARG A 86 17.57 -4.21 5.28
CA ARG A 86 18.87 -4.42 4.64
C ARG A 86 19.51 -3.12 4.16
N TYR A 87 18.70 -2.17 3.71
CA TYR A 87 19.16 -0.92 3.09
C TYR A 87 18.90 0.33 3.93
N SER A 88 18.29 0.17 5.10
CA SER A 88 18.01 1.25 6.05
C SER A 88 18.95 1.20 7.25
N LYS A 89 19.46 2.36 7.66
CA LYS A 89 20.23 2.49 8.92
C LYS A 89 19.35 2.36 10.16
N LEU A 90 18.03 2.58 10.03
CA LEU A 90 17.06 2.49 11.10
C LEU A 90 16.14 1.30 10.82
N PRO A 91 16.12 0.27 11.68
CA PRO A 91 15.22 -0.88 11.49
C PRO A 91 13.76 -0.46 11.34
N VAL A 92 13.01 -1.17 10.51
CA VAL A 92 11.59 -0.93 10.23
C VAL A 92 10.78 -0.82 11.52
N ALA A 93 11.01 -1.71 12.48
CA ALA A 93 10.34 -1.70 13.79
C ALA A 93 10.55 -0.42 14.62
N LYS A 94 11.62 0.35 14.34
CA LYS A 94 11.94 1.62 15.02
C LYS A 94 11.57 2.86 14.21
N GLN A 95 11.09 2.68 12.99
CA GLN A 95 10.67 3.79 12.14
C GLN A 95 9.32 4.35 12.62
N LYS A 96 9.08 5.64 12.33
CA LYS A 96 7.75 6.22 12.52
C LYS A 96 6.74 5.46 11.66
N PRO A 97 5.54 5.14 12.18
CA PRO A 97 4.53 4.36 11.46
C PRO A 97 4.34 4.82 10.01
N MET A 98 4.03 6.08 9.82
CA MET A 98 3.78 6.63 8.48
C MET A 98 5.00 6.56 7.54
N VAL A 99 6.23 6.68 8.05
CA VAL A 99 7.46 6.52 7.23
C VAL A 99 7.61 5.08 6.79
N ARG A 100 7.36 4.14 7.69
CA ARG A 100 7.38 2.71 7.44
C ARG A 100 6.40 2.34 6.31
N GLU A 101 5.16 2.84 6.40
CA GLU A 101 4.15 2.55 5.37
C GLU A 101 4.47 3.21 4.02
N ILE A 102 5.05 4.41 4.01
CA ILE A 102 5.56 5.03 2.77
C ILE A 102 6.65 4.17 2.12
N LEU A 103 7.60 3.65 2.92
CA LEU A 103 8.67 2.80 2.41
C LEU A 103 8.12 1.46 1.90
N ARG A 104 7.24 0.78 2.63
CA ARG A 104 6.59 -0.46 2.20
C ARG A 104 5.89 -0.30 0.85
N LEU A 105 5.04 0.72 0.72
CA LEU A 105 4.33 1.03 -0.53
C LEU A 105 5.29 1.31 -1.70
N ALA A 106 6.38 2.02 -1.45
CA ALA A 106 7.33 2.34 -2.50
C ALA A 106 8.16 1.12 -2.91
N VAL A 107 8.63 0.33 -1.94
CA VAL A 107 9.41 -0.89 -2.20
C VAL A 107 8.54 -1.93 -2.92
N TYR A 108 7.27 -2.08 -2.55
CA TYR A 108 6.36 -2.93 -3.30
C TYR A 108 6.21 -2.52 -4.77
N GLN A 109 6.09 -1.21 -5.04
CA GLN A 109 6.04 -0.72 -6.42
C GLN A 109 7.32 -1.04 -7.19
N ILE A 110 8.50 -0.88 -6.57
CA ILE A 110 9.80 -1.16 -7.18
C ILE A 110 9.95 -2.66 -7.48
N MET A 111 9.53 -3.54 -6.57
CA MET A 111 9.76 -4.99 -6.70
C MET A 111 8.70 -5.73 -7.52
N TYR A 112 7.43 -5.24 -7.51
CA TYR A 112 6.28 -6.01 -7.98
C TYR A 112 5.38 -5.30 -8.99
N MET A 113 5.68 -4.06 -9.34
CA MET A 113 4.85 -3.28 -10.27
C MET A 113 5.66 -2.77 -11.47
N ASP A 114 6.01 -3.67 -12.39
CA ASP A 114 6.83 -3.38 -13.59
C ASP A 114 6.34 -2.17 -14.42
N GLN A 115 5.04 -1.84 -14.32
CA GLN A 115 4.45 -0.70 -15.00
C GLN A 115 4.76 0.64 -14.32
N VAL A 116 5.34 0.61 -13.12
CA VAL A 116 5.72 1.81 -12.35
C VAL A 116 7.23 1.98 -12.42
N PRO A 117 7.75 3.00 -13.12
CA PRO A 117 9.18 3.25 -13.11
C PRO A 117 9.70 3.51 -11.69
N ASP A 118 10.86 2.97 -11.34
CA ASP A 118 11.48 3.14 -10.02
C ASP A 118 11.62 4.61 -9.61
N SER A 119 12.00 5.45 -10.57
CA SER A 119 12.09 6.89 -10.34
C SER A 119 10.75 7.51 -9.95
N ALA A 120 9.65 7.01 -10.51
CA ALA A 120 8.30 7.48 -10.16
C ALA A 120 7.92 6.99 -8.75
N ALA A 121 8.19 5.73 -8.40
CA ALA A 121 7.94 5.20 -7.06
C ALA A 121 8.70 6.02 -6.00
N CYS A 122 10.00 6.28 -6.22
CA CYS A 122 10.83 7.09 -5.32
C CYS A 122 10.31 8.52 -5.17
N ASN A 123 10.00 9.20 -6.29
CA ASN A 123 9.53 10.58 -6.27
C ASN A 123 8.18 10.72 -5.56
N GLU A 124 7.25 9.81 -5.81
CA GLU A 124 5.94 9.81 -5.15
C GLU A 124 6.05 9.51 -3.65
N ALA A 125 6.96 8.62 -3.23
CA ALA A 125 7.23 8.38 -1.80
C ALA A 125 7.76 9.64 -1.10
N VAL A 126 8.67 10.38 -1.73
CA VAL A 126 9.17 11.66 -1.20
C VAL A 126 8.05 12.71 -1.13
N LYS A 127 7.18 12.78 -2.14
CA LYS A 127 5.99 13.65 -2.11
C LYS A 127 5.07 13.29 -0.96
N LEU A 128 4.77 12.00 -0.76
CA LEU A 128 3.96 11.52 0.37
C LEU A 128 4.57 11.95 1.70
N ALA A 129 5.88 11.82 1.87
CA ALA A 129 6.55 12.28 3.08
C ALA A 129 6.39 13.80 3.29
N CYS A 130 6.51 14.60 2.23
CA CYS A 130 6.30 16.04 2.31
C CYS A 130 4.85 16.41 2.64
N THR A 131 3.88 15.79 1.97
CA THR A 131 2.44 16.06 2.13
C THR A 131 1.95 15.69 3.54
N ASN A 132 2.55 14.67 4.14
CA ASN A 132 2.17 14.18 5.47
C ASN A 132 3.07 14.75 6.60
N HIS A 133 3.59 15.96 6.43
CA HIS A 133 4.37 16.70 7.45
C HIS A 133 5.67 16.01 7.89
N LEU A 134 6.24 15.14 7.05
CA LEU A 134 7.49 14.42 7.31
C LEU A 134 8.68 15.02 6.53
N ILE A 135 8.64 16.31 6.22
CA ILE A 135 9.68 17.00 5.43
C ILE A 135 11.11 16.72 5.95
N PRO A 136 11.39 16.71 7.27
CA PRO A 136 12.73 16.39 7.79
C PRO A 136 13.20 14.98 7.44
N LEU A 137 12.28 14.04 7.16
CA LEU A 137 12.57 12.63 6.86
C LEU A 137 12.59 12.32 5.35
N LYS A 138 12.30 13.28 4.48
CA LYS A 138 12.31 13.07 3.02
C LYS A 138 13.67 12.56 2.50
N GLY A 139 14.77 13.04 3.08
CA GLY A 139 16.11 12.61 2.73
C GLY A 139 16.39 11.15 3.14
N PHE A 140 15.87 10.74 4.31
CA PHE A 140 15.93 9.35 4.76
C PHE A 140 15.14 8.42 3.81
N VAL A 141 13.88 8.75 3.52
CA VAL A 141 13.04 7.99 2.59
C VAL A 141 13.73 7.84 1.24
N ASN A 142 14.19 8.94 0.64
CA ASN A 142 14.86 8.91 -0.65
C ASN A 142 16.17 8.09 -0.61
N GLY A 143 16.95 8.18 0.47
CA GLY A 143 18.19 7.44 0.64
C GLY A 143 17.98 5.94 0.69
N VAL A 144 16.99 5.47 1.47
CA VAL A 144 16.63 4.05 1.55
C VAL A 144 16.16 3.54 0.18
N LEU A 145 15.23 4.24 -0.47
CA LEU A 145 14.67 3.80 -1.75
C LEU A 145 15.72 3.76 -2.88
N ARG A 146 16.64 4.72 -2.91
CA ARG A 146 17.75 4.67 -3.90
C ARG A 146 18.66 3.46 -3.70
N ASN A 147 18.90 3.06 -2.46
CA ASN A 147 19.66 1.84 -2.19
C ASN A 147 18.87 0.59 -2.59
N VAL A 148 17.58 0.56 -2.30
CA VAL A 148 16.70 -0.54 -2.76
C VAL A 148 16.76 -0.65 -4.27
N VAL A 149 16.47 0.41 -5.03
CA VAL A 149 16.50 0.41 -6.50
C VAL A 149 17.85 -0.10 -7.06
N ARG A 150 18.95 0.21 -6.39
CA ARG A 150 20.29 -0.17 -6.88
C ARG A 150 20.65 -1.63 -6.59
N PHE A 151 20.13 -2.20 -5.51
CA PHE A 151 20.70 -3.43 -4.96
C PHE A 151 19.65 -4.50 -4.59
N TYR A 152 18.33 -4.27 -4.78
CA TYR A 152 17.33 -5.23 -4.29
C TYR A 152 17.43 -6.58 -5.00
N GLU A 153 17.79 -6.61 -6.28
CA GLU A 153 17.97 -7.86 -7.04
C GLU A 153 19.13 -8.72 -6.48
N ASP A 154 20.15 -8.06 -5.92
CA ASP A 154 21.29 -8.72 -5.27
C ASP A 154 21.06 -8.96 -3.76
N THR A 155 19.85 -8.73 -3.24
CA THR A 155 19.57 -8.91 -1.81
C THR A 155 19.75 -10.37 -1.42
N PRO A 156 20.68 -10.68 -0.49
CA PRO A 156 20.84 -12.04 -0.01
C PRO A 156 19.68 -12.41 0.91
N TYR A 157 18.78 -13.23 0.41
CA TYR A 157 17.70 -13.82 1.21
C TYR A 157 18.23 -14.85 2.23
N PRO A 158 17.50 -15.13 3.31
CA PRO A 158 17.88 -16.14 4.29
C PRO A 158 18.09 -17.50 3.59
N LYS A 159 19.12 -18.24 4.01
CA LYS A 159 19.47 -19.53 3.40
C LYS A 159 18.54 -20.61 3.94
N ALA A 160 18.33 -21.67 3.15
CA ALA A 160 17.52 -22.83 3.52
C ALA A 160 17.99 -23.56 4.80
N LYS A 161 19.22 -23.36 5.26
CA LYS A 161 19.69 -23.89 6.56
C LYS A 161 18.97 -23.28 7.77
N ASP A 162 18.39 -22.09 7.62
CA ASP A 162 17.48 -21.45 8.57
C ASP A 162 16.06 -21.55 7.99
N GLU A 163 15.52 -22.76 8.06
CA GLU A 163 14.30 -23.18 7.36
C GLU A 163 13.12 -22.23 7.63
N VAL A 164 12.89 -21.91 8.90
CA VAL A 164 11.75 -21.07 9.30
C VAL A 164 11.90 -19.66 8.74
N ARG A 165 13.05 -19.06 8.94
CA ARG A 165 13.29 -17.70 8.48
C ARG A 165 13.35 -17.60 6.95
N HIS A 166 13.88 -18.65 6.29
CA HIS A 166 13.89 -18.76 4.85
C HIS A 166 12.46 -18.68 4.29
N LEU A 167 11.60 -19.58 4.72
CA LEU A 167 10.21 -19.62 4.26
C LEU A 167 9.42 -18.38 4.70
N SER A 168 9.64 -17.89 5.93
CA SER A 168 8.97 -16.70 6.44
C SER A 168 9.23 -15.48 5.56
N VAL A 169 10.48 -15.21 5.21
CA VAL A 169 10.83 -14.04 4.39
C VAL A 169 10.43 -14.26 2.93
N TRP A 170 10.74 -15.44 2.37
CA TRP A 170 10.50 -15.74 0.95
C TRP A 170 9.02 -15.69 0.56
N TYR A 171 8.17 -16.25 1.44
CA TYR A 171 6.72 -16.32 1.21
C TYR A 171 5.93 -15.28 2.00
N SER A 172 6.63 -14.37 2.71
CA SER A 172 6.02 -13.35 3.55
C SER A 172 5.01 -13.92 4.57
N MET A 173 5.34 -15.09 5.14
CA MET A 173 4.50 -15.80 6.10
C MET A 173 5.05 -15.64 7.52
N PRO A 174 4.21 -15.35 8.54
CA PRO A 174 4.67 -15.27 9.93
C PRO A 174 5.41 -16.54 10.40
N GLU A 175 6.56 -16.38 11.07
CA GLU A 175 7.41 -17.48 11.53
C GLU A 175 6.66 -18.53 12.36
N TRP A 176 5.69 -18.11 13.19
CA TRP A 176 4.91 -19.06 13.99
C TRP A 176 4.01 -19.98 13.15
N ILE A 177 3.51 -19.50 12.00
CA ILE A 177 2.75 -20.31 11.04
C ILE A 177 3.69 -21.28 10.34
N VAL A 178 4.84 -20.77 9.86
CA VAL A 178 5.87 -21.60 9.21
C VAL A 178 6.33 -22.71 10.14
N ASN A 179 6.67 -22.39 11.39
CA ASN A 179 7.05 -23.39 12.40
C ASN A 179 5.99 -24.48 12.53
N ARG A 180 4.72 -24.09 12.66
CA ARG A 180 3.61 -25.04 12.81
C ARG A 180 3.49 -25.99 11.60
N PHE A 181 3.71 -25.47 10.40
CA PHE A 181 3.65 -26.27 9.19
C PHE A 181 4.87 -27.19 9.06
N ILE A 182 6.07 -26.73 9.39
CA ILE A 182 7.27 -27.55 9.41
C ILE A 182 7.13 -28.69 10.41
N ASP A 183 6.63 -28.41 11.63
CA ASP A 183 6.39 -29.44 12.64
C ASP A 183 5.38 -30.50 12.19
N GLN A 184 4.38 -30.11 11.41
CA GLN A 184 3.32 -31.02 10.97
C GLN A 184 3.67 -31.78 9.67
N TYR A 185 4.33 -31.12 8.73
CA TYR A 185 4.52 -31.67 7.36
C TYR A 185 5.97 -31.85 6.96
N GLY A 186 6.93 -31.30 7.71
CA GLY A 186 8.34 -31.20 7.33
C GLY A 186 8.61 -30.07 6.36
N PHE A 187 9.90 -29.70 6.22
CA PHE A 187 10.34 -28.54 5.41
C PHE A 187 9.89 -28.64 3.94
N GLU A 188 10.22 -29.71 3.26
CA GLU A 188 9.95 -29.91 1.81
C GLU A 188 8.46 -29.75 1.45
N LYS A 189 7.58 -30.31 2.30
CA LYS A 189 6.13 -30.21 2.07
C LYS A 189 5.61 -28.80 2.41
N THR A 190 6.17 -28.19 3.44
CA THR A 190 5.79 -26.80 3.83
C THR A 190 6.16 -25.81 2.74
N GLU A 191 7.32 -25.98 2.11
CA GLU A 191 7.74 -25.15 0.99
C GLU A 191 6.85 -25.34 -0.26
N ALA A 192 6.28 -26.51 -0.43
CA ALA A 192 5.41 -26.84 -1.57
C ALA A 192 3.94 -26.41 -1.39
N ILE A 193 3.53 -26.00 -0.16
CA ILE A 193 2.17 -25.51 0.15
C ILE A 193 2.06 -24.03 -0.18
#